data_7606ff41767fc548ff146a14dd560abb
#
_entry.id   7606ff41767fc548ff146a14dd560abb
#
_cell.length_a   1.000
_cell.length_b   1.000
_cell.length_c   1.000
_cell.angle_alpha   90.00
_cell.angle_beta   90.00
_cell.angle_gamma   90.00
#
_symmetry.space_group_name_H-M   'P 1'
#
loop_
_entity.id
_entity.type
_entity.pdbx_description
1 polymer ?
#
loop_
_entity_poly.entity_id
_entity_poly.type
_entity_poly.pdbx_seq_one_letter_code
_entity_poly.pdbx_strand_id
1 'polypeptide(L)'
;MRYLALIALLVLCASSVPASASGVPDLRQTPHVYLIIGENTEITQVNKSNAPYLSGSLKPQGAWLTTYFALTHFSEANYVGMMAGQFTGCHQDDGSPAECHEDWDNLFHQLDGAGVTWRSWMESMPSPCALANAGGRKTLDRYVAKHNPALFFDNVEGIAGEWSATPGPECNQRVIPTGPTNPVRPNDMSTFNRAVLDGTTSQFNLVVPNECEDGHDNCQPQRNRIAQFDAFLRQEVPLIQNADPDALILITFDEGTSNKGPSYSKQFAGGGNVVFLALGPTVDAGIYNAPSNHYGLLRTLETGYGVPLLAGAQTASTIDEIWSP
;
A
#
# COMPACT_ATOMS: atom_id res chain seq x y z
N MET A 1 8.95 5.84 70.17
CA MET A 1 9.49 6.15 68.83
C MET A 1 8.47 5.85 67.77
N ARG A 2 7.86 6.89 67.20
CA ARG A 2 6.81 6.73 66.14
C ARG A 2 7.50 7.07 64.85
N TYR A 3 7.55 6.10 63.92
CA TYR A 3 8.05 6.32 62.56
C TYR A 3 6.89 6.83 61.68
N LEU A 4 7.02 8.07 61.18
CA LEU A 4 6.19 8.59 60.09
C LEU A 4 6.76 8.07 58.77
N ALA A 5 5.95 7.31 58.04
CA ALA A 5 6.25 6.95 56.67
C ALA A 5 5.75 8.06 55.75
N LEU A 6 6.66 8.74 55.04
CA LEU A 6 6.32 9.64 53.94
C LEU A 6 6.01 8.82 52.70
N ILE A 7 4.78 8.90 52.24
CA ILE A 7 4.35 8.39 50.94
C ILE A 7 4.62 9.49 49.92
N ALA A 8 5.64 9.33 49.06
CA ALA A 8 5.87 10.19 47.93
C ALA A 8 4.91 9.82 46.77
N LEU A 9 3.96 10.72 46.49
CA LEU A 9 3.05 10.60 45.37
C LEU A 9 3.82 11.02 44.08
N LEU A 10 4.20 10.06 43.24
CA LEU A 10 4.70 10.34 41.89
C LEU A 10 3.52 10.75 41.00
N VAL A 11 3.43 12.04 40.72
CA VAL A 11 2.54 12.55 39.66
C VAL A 11 3.22 12.30 38.30
N LEU A 12 2.76 11.29 37.58
CA LEU A 12 3.10 11.14 36.16
C LEU A 12 2.40 12.28 35.38
N CYS A 13 3.14 13.32 35.04
CA CYS A 13 2.74 14.25 34.01
C CYS A 13 2.79 13.52 32.65
N ALA A 14 1.65 13.07 32.18
CA ALA A 14 1.48 12.73 30.78
C ALA A 14 1.61 14.01 29.98
N SER A 15 2.77 14.22 29.35
CA SER A 15 3.00 15.27 28.35
C SER A 15 2.13 14.92 27.14
N SER A 16 0.99 15.61 27.00
CA SER A 16 0.25 15.63 25.76
C SER A 16 1.15 16.30 24.71
N VAL A 17 1.70 15.51 23.80
CA VAL A 17 2.31 16.03 22.59
C VAL A 17 1.18 16.76 21.83
N PRO A 18 1.34 18.06 21.50
CA PRO A 18 0.35 18.73 20.70
C PRO A 18 0.28 17.99 19.36
N ALA A 19 -0.91 17.52 18.98
CA ALA A 19 -1.15 17.04 17.64
C ALA A 19 -0.71 18.15 16.69
N SER A 20 0.28 17.89 15.86
CA SER A 20 0.60 18.75 14.72
C SER A 20 -0.69 18.94 13.93
N ALA A 21 -1.00 20.18 13.57
CA ALA A 21 -2.10 20.49 12.67
C ALA A 21 -1.71 20.06 11.23
N SER A 22 -1.50 18.78 11.01
CA SER A 22 -1.51 18.19 9.68
C SER A 22 -2.97 18.11 9.27
N GLY A 23 -3.32 18.50 8.04
CA GLY A 23 -4.68 18.35 7.52
C GLY A 23 -5.14 16.89 7.41
N VAL A 24 -4.26 15.92 7.67
CA VAL A 24 -4.53 14.48 7.58
C VAL A 24 -5.57 14.05 8.63
N PRO A 25 -6.65 13.38 8.23
CA PRO A 25 -7.67 12.88 9.15
C PRO A 25 -7.11 11.79 10.09
N ASP A 26 -7.75 11.61 11.24
CA ASP A 26 -7.45 10.46 12.12
C ASP A 26 -7.97 9.17 11.45
N LEU A 27 -7.07 8.43 10.78
CA LEU A 27 -7.41 7.21 10.06
C LEU A 27 -7.88 6.06 10.98
N ARG A 28 -7.69 6.17 12.28
CA ARG A 28 -8.27 5.22 13.24
C ARG A 28 -9.79 5.37 13.35
N GLN A 29 -10.33 6.51 12.91
CA GLN A 29 -11.77 6.78 12.82
C GLN A 29 -12.35 6.41 11.44
N THR A 30 -11.50 6.21 10.45
CA THR A 30 -11.91 5.72 9.13
C THR A 30 -12.14 4.20 9.23
N PRO A 31 -13.31 3.68 8.88
CA PRO A 31 -13.61 2.26 9.06
C PRO A 31 -12.61 1.37 8.32
N HIS A 32 -12.34 1.70 7.04
CA HIS A 32 -11.36 0.97 6.25
C HIS A 32 -10.60 1.91 5.31
N VAL A 33 -9.30 1.65 5.17
CA VAL A 33 -8.41 2.26 4.18
C VAL A 33 -7.97 1.17 3.21
N TYR A 34 -8.16 1.41 1.92
CA TYR A 34 -7.72 0.51 0.84
C TYR A 34 -6.63 1.22 0.04
N LEU A 35 -5.43 0.64 -0.01
CA LEU A 35 -4.34 1.06 -0.88
C LEU A 35 -4.23 0.08 -2.04
N ILE A 36 -4.61 0.52 -3.23
CA ILE A 36 -4.55 -0.27 -4.46
C ILE A 36 -3.32 0.16 -5.25
N ILE A 37 -2.44 -0.77 -5.56
CA ILE A 37 -1.19 -0.47 -6.26
C ILE A 37 -1.19 -1.14 -7.63
N GLY A 38 -0.99 -0.33 -8.68
CA GLY A 38 -0.70 -0.77 -10.04
C GLY A 38 0.80 -0.70 -10.33
N GLU A 39 1.18 -1.08 -11.55
CA GLU A 39 2.56 -1.33 -11.97
C GLU A 39 2.98 -0.49 -13.18
N ASN A 40 4.25 -0.04 -13.16
CA ASN A 40 5.02 0.44 -14.32
C ASN A 40 4.30 1.48 -15.20
N THR A 41 3.54 2.41 -14.64
CA THR A 41 2.71 3.32 -15.43
C THR A 41 2.93 4.79 -15.09
N GLU A 42 3.48 5.53 -16.04
CA GLU A 42 3.61 6.99 -15.95
C GLU A 42 2.24 7.67 -16.01
N ILE A 43 2.03 8.73 -15.24
CA ILE A 43 0.75 9.49 -15.21
C ILE A 43 0.31 9.94 -16.62
N THR A 44 1.26 10.27 -17.49
CA THR A 44 0.98 10.70 -18.88
C THR A 44 0.47 9.57 -19.78
N GLN A 45 0.65 8.33 -19.38
CA GLN A 45 0.14 7.16 -20.09
C GLN A 45 -1.35 6.88 -19.74
N VAL A 46 -1.84 7.40 -18.60
CA VAL A 46 -3.23 7.23 -18.18
C VAL A 46 -4.12 8.28 -18.82
N ASN A 47 -5.01 7.86 -19.71
CA ASN A 47 -5.88 8.76 -20.47
C ASN A 47 -7.22 8.08 -20.81
N LYS A 48 -8.16 8.87 -21.38
CA LYS A 48 -9.53 8.37 -21.69
C LYS A 48 -9.59 7.25 -22.72
N SER A 49 -8.52 7.02 -23.50
CA SER A 49 -8.52 5.95 -24.52
C SER A 49 -8.13 4.59 -23.93
N ASN A 50 -7.25 4.56 -22.91
CA ASN A 50 -6.75 3.32 -22.34
C ASN A 50 -7.18 3.09 -20.88
N ALA A 51 -7.55 4.15 -20.16
CA ALA A 51 -8.05 4.09 -18.79
C ALA A 51 -9.28 5.02 -18.61
N PRO A 52 -10.39 4.77 -19.34
CA PRO A 52 -11.55 5.65 -19.31
C PRO A 52 -12.24 5.69 -17.94
N TYR A 53 -12.16 4.63 -17.15
CA TYR A 53 -12.74 4.60 -15.82
C TYR A 53 -11.88 5.39 -14.82
N LEU A 54 -10.60 5.12 -14.74
CA LEU A 54 -9.67 5.84 -13.85
C LEU A 54 -9.59 7.33 -14.19
N SER A 55 -9.35 7.66 -15.47
CA SER A 55 -9.14 9.05 -15.90
C SER A 55 -10.44 9.85 -16.14
N GLY A 56 -11.55 9.18 -16.40
CA GLY A 56 -12.81 9.81 -16.76
C GLY A 56 -13.89 9.73 -15.68
N SER A 57 -13.96 8.62 -14.94
CA SER A 57 -14.97 8.40 -13.91
C SER A 57 -14.44 8.63 -12.50
N LEU A 58 -13.31 8.04 -12.12
CA LEU A 58 -12.77 8.15 -10.76
C LEU A 58 -12.09 9.50 -10.51
N LYS A 59 -11.25 9.96 -11.42
CA LYS A 59 -10.51 11.21 -11.29
C LYS A 59 -11.37 12.40 -10.86
N PRO A 60 -12.57 12.65 -11.43
CA PRO A 60 -13.45 13.75 -10.98
C PRO A 60 -14.07 13.56 -9.59
N GLN A 61 -14.04 12.37 -9.03
CA GLN A 61 -14.64 12.04 -7.73
C GLN A 61 -13.69 12.21 -6.56
N GLY A 62 -12.39 12.35 -6.81
CA GLY A 62 -11.39 12.36 -5.76
C GLY A 62 -10.29 13.39 -5.96
N ALA A 63 -9.32 13.34 -5.08
CA ALA A 63 -8.12 14.18 -5.15
C ALA A 63 -7.06 13.51 -6.05
N TRP A 64 -6.76 14.17 -7.16
CA TRP A 64 -5.77 13.72 -8.13
C TRP A 64 -4.49 14.56 -8.02
N LEU A 65 -3.37 13.94 -7.65
CA LEU A 65 -2.08 14.61 -7.62
C LEU A 65 -1.43 14.55 -9.00
N THR A 66 -0.99 15.71 -9.51
CA THR A 66 -0.31 15.81 -10.80
C THR A 66 1.21 15.65 -10.68
N THR A 67 1.73 15.77 -9.46
CA THR A 67 3.16 15.77 -9.14
C THR A 67 3.44 14.77 -8.02
N TYR A 68 3.14 13.49 -8.31
CA TYR A 68 3.41 12.39 -7.39
C TYR A 68 4.43 11.44 -8.02
N PHE A 69 5.51 11.14 -7.30
CA PHE A 69 6.64 10.41 -7.82
C PHE A 69 6.86 9.08 -7.12
N ALA A 70 7.19 8.05 -7.86
CA ALA A 70 7.84 6.88 -7.33
C ALA A 70 9.27 7.21 -6.86
N LEU A 71 9.86 6.33 -6.05
CA LEU A 71 11.15 6.59 -5.42
C LEU A 71 12.34 6.26 -6.33
N THR A 72 12.22 5.17 -7.07
CA THR A 72 13.31 4.61 -7.87
C THR A 72 12.76 3.65 -8.93
N HIS A 73 13.61 2.92 -9.59
CA HIS A 73 13.43 1.64 -10.21
C HIS A 73 14.26 0.62 -9.39
N PHE A 74 13.87 -0.57 -9.15
CA PHE A 74 12.78 -1.42 -9.62
C PHE A 74 11.57 -1.45 -8.67
N SER A 75 10.57 -2.33 -9.01
CA SER A 75 9.30 -2.48 -8.27
C SER A 75 9.52 -2.83 -6.79
N GLU A 76 10.33 -3.85 -6.46
CA GLU A 76 10.61 -4.27 -5.07
C GLU A 76 10.93 -3.07 -4.17
N ALA A 77 11.86 -2.22 -4.60
CA ALA A 77 12.31 -1.07 -3.83
C ALA A 77 11.18 -0.06 -3.55
N ASN A 78 10.26 0.13 -4.50
CA ASN A 78 9.11 1.01 -4.32
C ASN A 78 8.08 0.43 -3.37
N TYR A 79 7.76 -0.86 -3.49
CA TYR A 79 6.84 -1.55 -2.57
C TYR A 79 7.36 -1.52 -1.13
N VAL A 80 8.62 -1.92 -0.91
CA VAL A 80 9.23 -1.88 0.41
C VAL A 80 9.37 -0.45 0.93
N GLY A 81 9.80 0.48 0.07
CA GLY A 81 9.92 1.89 0.39
C GLY A 81 8.61 2.53 0.85
N MET A 82 7.47 2.15 0.26
CA MET A 82 6.14 2.61 0.69
C MET A 82 5.76 2.13 2.10
N MET A 83 6.36 1.02 2.59
CA MET A 83 5.97 0.43 3.87
C MET A 83 7.04 0.61 4.98
N ALA A 84 8.31 0.85 4.61
CA ALA A 84 9.41 1.01 5.58
C ALA A 84 10.16 2.34 5.50
N GLY A 85 9.89 3.15 4.47
CA GLY A 85 10.57 4.42 4.26
C GLY A 85 12.03 4.29 3.81
N GLN A 86 12.48 3.09 3.44
CA GLN A 86 13.84 2.80 3.00
C GLN A 86 13.87 1.59 2.07
N PHE A 87 15.00 1.38 1.40
CA PHE A 87 15.21 0.29 0.45
C PHE A 87 15.97 -0.86 1.09
N THR A 88 15.65 -2.10 0.71
CA THR A 88 16.44 -3.27 1.09
C THR A 88 17.86 -3.23 0.51
N GLY A 89 18.72 -4.14 0.96
CA GLY A 89 20.03 -4.36 0.35
C GLY A 89 19.99 -4.79 -1.12
N CYS A 90 18.86 -5.31 -1.57
CA CYS A 90 18.62 -5.83 -2.92
C CYS A 90 17.95 -4.84 -3.89
N HIS A 91 17.68 -3.63 -3.50
CA HIS A 91 16.91 -2.65 -4.29
C HIS A 91 17.44 -2.40 -5.71
N GLN A 92 18.67 -2.82 -6.01
CA GLN A 92 19.27 -2.70 -7.34
C GLN A 92 19.05 -3.93 -8.22
N ASP A 93 18.58 -5.03 -7.66
CA ASP A 93 18.50 -6.33 -8.32
C ASP A 93 17.06 -6.86 -8.38
N ASP A 94 16.08 -6.11 -7.82
CA ASP A 94 14.67 -6.48 -7.82
C ASP A 94 14.46 -7.88 -7.19
N GLY A 95 15.08 -8.08 -6.03
CA GLY A 95 15.25 -9.40 -5.42
C GLY A 95 13.98 -10.00 -4.82
N SER A 96 14.04 -11.27 -4.49
CA SER A 96 12.94 -11.99 -3.86
C SER A 96 12.89 -11.73 -2.34
N PRO A 97 11.74 -11.95 -1.68
CA PRO A 97 11.66 -11.86 -0.22
C PRO A 97 12.70 -12.71 0.51
N ALA A 98 12.98 -13.92 0.01
CA ALA A 98 13.98 -14.82 0.62
C ALA A 98 15.42 -14.32 0.55
N GLU A 99 15.73 -13.41 -0.39
CA GLU A 99 17.08 -12.87 -0.58
C GLU A 99 17.23 -11.49 0.07
N CYS A 100 16.12 -10.78 0.28
CA CYS A 100 16.10 -9.35 0.56
C CYS A 100 15.27 -8.98 1.79
N HIS A 101 14.93 -9.95 2.64
CA HIS A 101 14.20 -9.70 3.87
C HIS A 101 15.03 -8.87 4.87
N GLU A 102 14.35 -8.14 5.71
CA GLU A 102 14.94 -7.19 6.65
C GLU A 102 14.21 -7.26 8.01
N ASP A 103 14.95 -7.05 9.09
CA ASP A 103 14.42 -7.00 10.46
C ASP A 103 13.88 -5.62 10.88
N TRP A 104 13.68 -4.74 9.93
CA TRP A 104 13.30 -3.36 10.19
C TRP A 104 11.87 -3.19 10.67
N ASP A 105 11.63 -2.06 11.34
CA ASP A 105 10.27 -1.58 11.58
C ASP A 105 9.62 -1.13 10.26
N ASN A 106 8.33 -1.33 10.17
CA ASN A 106 7.54 -1.07 8.98
C ASN A 106 6.10 -0.74 9.37
N LEU A 107 5.33 -0.22 8.42
CA LEU A 107 3.95 0.18 8.67
C LEU A 107 3.10 -0.97 9.25
N PHE A 108 3.25 -2.18 8.74
CA PHE A 108 2.45 -3.32 9.21
C PHE A 108 2.70 -3.62 10.69
N HIS A 109 3.97 -3.67 11.10
CA HIS A 109 4.36 -3.89 12.50
C HIS A 109 3.92 -2.72 13.40
N GLN A 110 4.00 -1.48 12.93
CA GLN A 110 3.51 -0.32 13.66
C GLN A 110 1.98 -0.35 13.85
N LEU A 111 1.22 -0.75 12.81
CA LEU A 111 -0.23 -0.91 12.91
C LEU A 111 -0.60 -1.96 13.95
N ASP A 112 0.13 -3.09 14.01
CA ASP A 112 -0.04 -4.08 15.06
C ASP A 112 0.19 -3.52 16.45
N GLY A 113 1.29 -2.79 16.63
CA GLY A 113 1.61 -2.11 17.88
C GLY A 113 0.55 -1.08 18.30
N ALA A 114 -0.14 -0.48 17.35
CA ALA A 114 -1.22 0.48 17.55
C ALA A 114 -2.61 -0.18 17.72
N GLY A 115 -2.72 -1.51 17.58
CA GLY A 115 -3.98 -2.24 17.61
C GLY A 115 -4.87 -2.02 16.37
N VAL A 116 -4.28 -1.55 15.27
CA VAL A 116 -4.94 -1.35 13.97
C VAL A 116 -4.84 -2.63 13.17
N THR A 117 -5.97 -3.20 12.78
CA THR A 117 -5.97 -4.41 11.95
C THR A 117 -5.54 -4.11 10.53
N TRP A 118 -4.78 -5.02 9.93
CA TRP A 118 -4.34 -4.87 8.55
C TRP A 118 -4.36 -6.20 7.79
N ARG A 119 -4.47 -6.12 6.46
CA ARG A 119 -4.30 -7.25 5.53
C ARG A 119 -3.64 -6.81 4.24
N SER A 120 -2.86 -7.73 3.66
CA SER A 120 -2.36 -7.67 2.30
C SER A 120 -3.13 -8.68 1.45
N TRP A 121 -3.86 -8.20 0.46
CA TRP A 121 -4.69 -8.95 -0.45
C TRP A 121 -3.99 -9.08 -1.79
N MET A 122 -3.55 -10.29 -2.11
CA MET A 122 -2.72 -10.56 -3.28
C MET A 122 -3.47 -11.42 -4.28
N GLU A 123 -3.70 -10.87 -5.46
CA GLU A 123 -4.40 -11.62 -6.50
C GLU A 123 -3.53 -12.74 -7.05
N SER A 124 -4.19 -13.88 -7.35
CA SER A 124 -3.56 -15.10 -7.85
C SER A 124 -2.48 -15.71 -6.95
N MET A 125 -2.35 -15.26 -5.71
CA MET A 125 -1.41 -15.86 -4.76
C MET A 125 -1.83 -17.33 -4.47
N PRO A 126 -0.91 -18.32 -4.60
CA PRO A 126 -1.26 -19.74 -4.57
C PRO A 126 -1.56 -20.30 -3.18
N SER A 127 -1.14 -19.63 -2.14
CA SER A 127 -1.42 -19.94 -0.74
C SER A 127 -1.24 -18.67 0.10
N PRO A 128 -1.82 -18.59 1.30
CA PRO A 128 -1.48 -17.51 2.22
C PRO A 128 0.04 -17.37 2.39
N CYS A 129 0.52 -16.14 2.44
CA CYS A 129 1.95 -15.80 2.64
C CYS A 129 2.92 -16.54 1.69
N ALA A 130 2.59 -16.67 0.40
CA ALA A 130 3.45 -17.37 -0.57
C ALA A 130 4.70 -16.55 -0.89
N LEU A 131 5.88 -17.06 -0.49
CA LEU A 131 7.18 -16.41 -0.65
C LEU A 131 7.75 -16.47 -2.07
N ALA A 132 7.18 -17.27 -2.95
CA ALA A 132 7.66 -17.46 -4.31
C ALA A 132 6.62 -17.07 -5.35
N ASN A 133 7.11 -16.64 -6.51
CA ASN A 133 6.28 -16.37 -7.67
C ASN A 133 5.48 -17.61 -8.09
N ALA A 134 4.27 -17.41 -8.59
CA ALA A 134 3.41 -18.46 -9.13
C ALA A 134 2.79 -18.04 -10.46
N GLY A 135 2.28 -19.02 -11.21
CA GLY A 135 1.81 -18.80 -12.56
C GLY A 135 2.95 -18.56 -13.55
N GLY A 136 2.62 -18.23 -14.78
CA GLY A 136 3.61 -18.00 -15.82
C GLY A 136 3.22 -16.88 -16.77
N ARG A 137 4.19 -16.33 -17.51
CA ARG A 137 3.95 -15.22 -18.48
C ARG A 137 2.87 -15.51 -19.53
N LYS A 138 2.47 -16.76 -19.68
CA LYS A 138 1.42 -17.18 -20.62
C LYS A 138 0.11 -17.52 -19.93
N THR A 139 0.07 -17.50 -18.60
CA THR A 139 -1.11 -17.74 -17.79
C THR A 139 -1.60 -16.40 -17.23
N LEU A 140 -2.91 -16.28 -17.04
CA LEU A 140 -3.52 -15.02 -16.56
C LEU A 140 -3.49 -14.89 -15.03
N ASP A 141 -2.90 -15.86 -14.33
CA ASP A 141 -2.85 -16.02 -12.87
C ASP A 141 -1.46 -15.79 -12.30
N ARG A 142 -0.71 -14.84 -12.85
CA ARG A 142 0.68 -14.62 -12.45
C ARG A 142 0.80 -13.78 -11.18
N TYR A 143 1.07 -14.43 -10.08
CA TYR A 143 1.48 -13.82 -8.82
C TYR A 143 2.99 -13.59 -8.78
N VAL A 144 3.41 -12.42 -8.30
CA VAL A 144 4.82 -12.05 -8.12
C VAL A 144 5.08 -11.61 -6.68
N ALA A 145 5.93 -12.36 -5.98
CA ALA A 145 6.16 -12.18 -4.55
C ALA A 145 6.81 -10.84 -4.21
N LYS A 146 7.64 -10.27 -5.08
CA LYS A 146 8.26 -8.95 -4.87
C LYS A 146 7.28 -7.77 -4.84
N HIS A 147 6.06 -7.95 -5.36
CA HIS A 147 4.98 -6.95 -5.27
C HIS A 147 4.21 -7.04 -3.93
N ASN A 148 4.64 -7.91 -3.04
CA ASN A 148 4.05 -8.09 -1.73
C ASN A 148 5.02 -7.65 -0.62
N PRO A 149 5.03 -6.36 -0.24
CA PRO A 149 6.02 -5.82 0.68
C PRO A 149 5.99 -6.46 2.07
N ALA A 150 4.86 -7.01 2.49
CA ALA A 150 4.73 -7.68 3.78
C ALA A 150 5.66 -8.89 3.94
N LEU A 151 6.08 -9.50 2.83
CA LEU A 151 6.97 -10.67 2.82
C LEU A 151 8.45 -10.33 3.06
N PHE A 152 8.80 -9.04 3.03
CA PHE A 152 10.19 -8.60 3.20
C PHE A 152 10.56 -8.27 4.65
N PHE A 153 9.63 -8.39 5.57
CA PHE A 153 9.87 -8.00 6.97
C PHE A 153 9.79 -9.21 7.90
N ASP A 154 10.89 -9.51 8.59
CA ASP A 154 11.04 -10.64 9.49
C ASP A 154 9.99 -10.65 10.60
N ASN A 155 9.62 -9.46 11.10
CA ASN A 155 8.59 -9.28 12.12
C ASN A 155 7.14 -9.44 11.60
N VAL A 156 6.97 -9.64 10.30
CA VAL A 156 5.68 -9.87 9.64
C VAL A 156 5.60 -11.29 9.08
N GLU A 157 6.58 -11.67 8.25
CA GLU A 157 6.64 -12.96 7.56
C GLU A 157 7.08 -14.08 8.48
N GLY A 158 8.03 -13.77 9.36
CA GLY A 158 8.79 -14.75 10.12
C GLY A 158 8.08 -15.38 11.31
N ILE A 159 8.85 -16.12 12.09
CA ILE A 159 8.41 -16.74 13.33
C ILE A 159 9.17 -16.09 14.49
N ALA A 160 8.44 -15.52 15.44
CA ALA A 160 9.01 -14.79 16.59
C ALA A 160 9.95 -13.63 16.18
N GLY A 161 9.70 -13.00 15.03
CA GLY A 161 10.48 -11.87 14.52
C GLY A 161 11.75 -12.27 13.74
N GLU A 162 11.93 -13.53 13.44
CA GLU A 162 13.05 -14.05 12.65
C GLU A 162 12.52 -14.58 11.32
N TRP A 163 13.20 -14.26 10.23
CA TRP A 163 12.83 -14.78 8.91
C TRP A 163 12.74 -16.29 8.87
N SER A 164 11.79 -16.82 8.10
CA SER A 164 11.58 -18.26 7.97
C SER A 164 11.20 -18.64 6.53
N ALA A 165 11.89 -19.66 5.98
CA ALA A 165 11.48 -20.24 4.70
C ALA A 165 10.08 -20.91 4.73
N THR A 166 9.52 -21.07 5.93
CA THR A 166 8.14 -21.47 6.15
C THR A 166 7.45 -20.31 6.88
N PRO A 167 6.51 -19.61 6.21
CA PRO A 167 5.87 -18.42 6.78
C PRO A 167 5.22 -18.64 8.13
N GLY A 168 5.33 -17.64 8.99
CA GLY A 168 4.73 -17.66 10.31
C GLY A 168 3.19 -17.70 10.28
N PRO A 169 2.56 -18.13 11.38
CA PRO A 169 1.10 -18.22 11.45
C PRO A 169 0.41 -16.86 11.30
N GLU A 170 1.05 -15.78 11.71
CA GLU A 170 0.51 -14.43 11.59
C GLU A 170 0.52 -13.94 10.14
N CYS A 171 1.61 -14.17 9.42
CA CYS A 171 1.67 -13.90 8.00
C CYS A 171 0.55 -14.65 7.24
N ASN A 172 0.37 -15.93 7.53
CA ASN A 172 -0.66 -16.74 6.89
C ASN A 172 -2.10 -16.25 7.15
N GLN A 173 -2.33 -15.45 8.19
CA GLN A 173 -3.63 -14.85 8.50
C GLN A 173 -3.83 -13.48 7.87
N ARG A 174 -2.77 -12.77 7.57
CA ARG A 174 -2.79 -11.36 7.15
C ARG A 174 -2.44 -11.14 5.69
N VAL A 175 -1.58 -11.99 5.15
CA VAL A 175 -1.16 -11.95 3.74
C VAL A 175 -1.89 -13.05 3.01
N ILE A 176 -3.01 -12.70 2.39
CA ILE A 176 -3.99 -13.67 1.91
C ILE A 176 -4.35 -13.48 0.44
N PRO A 177 -4.66 -14.57 -0.27
CA PRO A 177 -5.11 -14.50 -1.66
C PRO A 177 -6.50 -13.86 -1.75
N THR A 178 -6.74 -13.12 -2.83
CA THR A 178 -8.03 -12.48 -3.14
C THR A 178 -9.11 -13.46 -3.58
N GLY A 179 -8.71 -14.65 -4.01
CA GLY A 179 -9.58 -15.70 -4.50
C GLY A 179 -9.18 -17.10 -4.01
N PRO A 180 -9.79 -18.16 -4.56
CA PRO A 180 -9.47 -19.53 -4.20
C PRO A 180 -8.05 -19.93 -4.64
N THR A 181 -7.42 -20.79 -3.87
CA THR A 181 -6.04 -21.27 -4.12
C THR A 181 -5.99 -22.65 -4.77
N ASN A 182 -7.10 -23.37 -4.84
CA ASN A 182 -7.17 -24.72 -5.43
C ASN A 182 -8.47 -24.93 -6.21
N PRO A 183 -8.47 -24.75 -7.54
CA PRO A 183 -7.37 -24.15 -8.31
C PRO A 183 -7.31 -22.63 -8.13
N VAL A 184 -6.12 -22.04 -8.30
CA VAL A 184 -5.99 -20.61 -8.53
C VAL A 184 -6.70 -20.25 -9.83
N ARG A 185 -7.47 -19.17 -9.82
CA ARG A 185 -8.18 -18.67 -10.99
C ARG A 185 -7.73 -17.25 -11.27
N PRO A 186 -7.42 -16.91 -12.53
CA PRO A 186 -7.14 -15.54 -12.90
C PRO A 186 -8.38 -14.65 -12.68
N ASN A 187 -8.13 -13.42 -12.33
CA ASN A 187 -9.16 -12.39 -12.13
C ASN A 187 -10.23 -12.81 -11.09
N ASP A 188 -9.81 -13.53 -10.04
CA ASP A 188 -10.72 -14.01 -9.00
C ASP A 188 -10.51 -13.24 -7.69
N MET A 189 -11.34 -12.24 -7.49
CA MET A 189 -11.39 -11.41 -6.29
C MET A 189 -12.46 -11.88 -5.29
N SER A 190 -13.01 -13.10 -5.44
CA SER A 190 -14.21 -13.53 -4.71
C SER A 190 -14.05 -13.57 -3.19
N THR A 191 -12.86 -13.89 -2.67
CA THR A 191 -12.57 -13.87 -1.22
C THR A 191 -12.51 -12.44 -0.70
N PHE A 192 -11.80 -11.55 -1.40
CA PHE A 192 -11.75 -10.13 -1.09
C PHE A 192 -13.15 -9.49 -1.16
N ASN A 193 -13.86 -9.71 -2.28
CA ASN A 193 -15.19 -9.16 -2.51
C ASN A 193 -16.18 -9.60 -1.43
N ARG A 194 -16.10 -10.86 -1.00
CA ARG A 194 -16.90 -11.35 0.12
C ARG A 194 -16.56 -10.60 1.41
N ALA A 195 -15.28 -10.41 1.72
CA ALA A 195 -14.88 -9.71 2.92
C ALA A 195 -15.35 -8.24 2.91
N VAL A 196 -15.31 -7.57 1.76
CA VAL A 196 -15.85 -6.20 1.58
C VAL A 196 -17.35 -6.19 1.84
N LEU A 197 -18.12 -7.09 1.18
CA LEU A 197 -19.56 -7.14 1.31
C LEU A 197 -20.04 -7.50 2.73
N ASP A 198 -19.30 -8.34 3.42
CA ASP A 198 -19.62 -8.78 4.78
C ASP A 198 -19.07 -7.79 5.85
N GLY A 199 -18.37 -6.72 5.46
CA GLY A 199 -17.75 -5.74 6.37
C GLY A 199 -16.66 -6.36 7.27
N THR A 200 -15.92 -7.36 6.76
CA THR A 200 -14.89 -8.10 7.52
C THR A 200 -13.47 -7.84 7.03
N THR A 201 -13.27 -6.84 6.21
CA THR A 201 -11.94 -6.34 5.84
C THR A 201 -11.25 -5.69 7.05
N SER A 202 -9.95 -5.52 6.98
CA SER A 202 -9.16 -4.87 8.03
C SER A 202 -9.27 -3.34 7.93
N GLN A 203 -8.88 -2.62 8.99
CA GLN A 203 -8.83 -1.16 8.96
C GLN A 203 -7.84 -0.64 7.90
N PHE A 204 -6.72 -1.33 7.68
CA PHE A 204 -5.82 -1.07 6.56
C PHE A 204 -5.76 -2.29 5.63
N ASN A 205 -5.97 -2.08 4.34
CA ASN A 205 -5.96 -3.12 3.31
C ASN A 205 -5.05 -2.70 2.17
N LEU A 206 -3.94 -3.42 2.00
CA LEU A 206 -3.13 -3.35 0.79
C LEU A 206 -3.74 -4.31 -0.23
N VAL A 207 -4.02 -3.84 -1.44
CA VAL A 207 -4.62 -4.64 -2.52
C VAL A 207 -3.71 -4.55 -3.74
N VAL A 208 -3.15 -5.69 -4.13
CA VAL A 208 -2.26 -5.77 -5.29
C VAL A 208 -2.81 -6.80 -6.27
N PRO A 209 -3.22 -6.35 -7.47
CA PRO A 209 -3.64 -7.25 -8.54
C PRO A 209 -2.47 -8.12 -9.04
N ASN A 210 -2.77 -9.15 -9.80
CA ASN A 210 -1.75 -9.95 -10.48
C ASN A 210 -1.14 -9.20 -11.68
N GLU A 211 -0.01 -9.66 -12.23
CA GLU A 211 0.70 -8.95 -13.30
C GLU A 211 -0.12 -8.70 -14.58
N CYS A 212 -1.26 -9.36 -14.73
CA CYS A 212 -2.17 -9.07 -15.85
C CYS A 212 -3.14 -7.93 -15.55
N GLU A 213 -3.46 -7.71 -14.28
CA GLU A 213 -4.44 -6.71 -13.88
C GLU A 213 -3.83 -5.49 -13.16
N ASP A 214 -2.54 -5.55 -12.76
CA ASP A 214 -1.84 -4.44 -12.12
C ASP A 214 -1.32 -3.36 -13.09
N GLY A 215 -1.27 -3.64 -14.38
CA GLY A 215 -0.70 -2.74 -15.37
C GLY A 215 0.70 -3.11 -15.86
N HIS A 216 1.28 -4.24 -15.42
CA HIS A 216 2.61 -4.70 -15.81
C HIS A 216 2.61 -5.41 -17.18
N ASP A 217 1.86 -6.50 -17.33
CA ASP A 217 1.91 -7.35 -18.52
C ASP A 217 0.72 -7.10 -19.48
N ASN A 218 1.00 -7.19 -20.80
CA ASN A 218 -0.03 -7.16 -21.84
C ASN A 218 -0.67 -8.55 -21.99
N CYS A 219 -1.66 -8.86 -21.18
CA CYS A 219 -2.32 -10.16 -21.19
C CYS A 219 -3.52 -10.24 -22.16
N GLN A 220 -3.85 -11.48 -22.56
CA GLN A 220 -5.05 -11.76 -23.34
C GLN A 220 -6.31 -11.58 -22.49
N PRO A 221 -7.47 -11.20 -23.06
CA PRO A 221 -7.67 -10.89 -24.48
C PRO A 221 -7.34 -9.44 -24.86
N GLN A 222 -7.25 -8.51 -23.90
CA GLN A 222 -7.14 -7.07 -24.14
C GLN A 222 -5.80 -6.66 -24.73
N ARG A 223 -4.68 -7.27 -24.31
CA ARG A 223 -3.32 -6.92 -24.69
C ARG A 223 -2.99 -5.43 -24.49
N ASN A 224 -3.58 -4.82 -23.50
CA ASN A 224 -3.33 -3.44 -23.10
C ASN A 224 -3.30 -3.40 -21.57
N ARG A 225 -2.10 -3.37 -21.00
CA ARG A 225 -1.87 -3.46 -19.56
C ARG A 225 -2.60 -2.37 -18.76
N ILE A 226 -2.65 -1.14 -19.27
CA ILE A 226 -3.32 -0.03 -18.60
C ILE A 226 -4.85 -0.22 -18.64
N ALA A 227 -5.39 -0.69 -19.76
CA ALA A 227 -6.81 -1.00 -19.85
C ALA A 227 -7.24 -2.20 -19.00
N GLN A 228 -6.32 -3.11 -18.73
CA GLN A 228 -6.54 -4.24 -17.82
C GLN A 228 -6.67 -3.74 -16.37
N PHE A 229 -5.75 -2.88 -15.92
CA PHE A 229 -5.86 -2.24 -14.60
C PHE A 229 -7.11 -1.35 -14.47
N ASP A 230 -7.46 -0.60 -15.53
CA ASP A 230 -8.70 0.18 -15.57
C ASP A 230 -9.95 -0.70 -15.43
N ALA A 231 -9.93 -1.90 -16.03
CA ALA A 231 -11.01 -2.88 -15.91
C ALA A 231 -11.08 -3.46 -14.48
N PHE A 232 -9.96 -3.76 -13.86
CA PHE A 232 -9.86 -4.16 -12.45
C PHE A 232 -10.48 -3.08 -11.54
N LEU A 233 -10.04 -1.84 -11.67
CA LEU A 233 -10.59 -0.73 -10.87
C LEU A 233 -12.09 -0.56 -11.09
N ARG A 234 -12.60 -0.77 -12.30
CA ARG A 234 -14.03 -0.68 -12.62
C ARG A 234 -14.87 -1.74 -11.91
N GLN A 235 -14.31 -2.87 -11.57
CA GLN A 235 -14.98 -3.94 -10.84
C GLN A 235 -14.89 -3.68 -9.32
N GLU A 236 -13.70 -3.39 -8.81
CA GLU A 236 -13.44 -3.41 -7.37
C GLU A 236 -13.81 -2.09 -6.67
N VAL A 237 -13.51 -0.93 -7.28
CA VAL A 237 -13.77 0.36 -6.63
C VAL A 237 -15.26 0.62 -6.37
N PRO A 238 -16.20 0.39 -7.32
CA PRO A 238 -17.62 0.55 -7.03
C PRO A 238 -18.15 -0.42 -5.98
N LEU A 239 -17.58 -1.64 -5.91
CA LEU A 239 -17.96 -2.61 -4.90
C LEU A 239 -17.59 -2.11 -3.51
N ILE A 240 -16.35 -1.60 -3.34
CA ILE A 240 -15.91 -1.00 -2.07
C ILE A 240 -16.80 0.22 -1.74
N GLN A 241 -16.96 1.17 -2.65
CA GLN A 241 -17.75 2.39 -2.41
C GLN A 241 -19.22 2.12 -2.05
N ASN A 242 -19.81 1.05 -2.61
CA ASN A 242 -21.20 0.69 -2.32
C ASN A 242 -21.36 -0.07 -1.00
N ALA A 243 -20.40 -0.92 -0.64
CA ALA A 243 -20.45 -1.72 0.59
C ALA A 243 -19.94 -0.92 1.80
N ASP A 244 -19.00 -0.02 1.58
CA ASP A 244 -18.32 0.77 2.60
C ASP A 244 -18.18 2.24 2.13
N PRO A 245 -19.26 3.02 2.20
CA PRO A 245 -19.27 4.41 1.70
C PRO A 245 -18.34 5.35 2.50
N ASP A 246 -17.94 4.95 3.70
CA ASP A 246 -17.04 5.71 4.57
C ASP A 246 -15.55 5.32 4.39
N ALA A 247 -15.25 4.42 3.47
CA ALA A 247 -13.89 4.00 3.19
C ALA A 247 -13.05 5.10 2.54
N LEU A 248 -11.76 5.09 2.85
CA LEU A 248 -10.73 5.80 2.11
C LEU A 248 -10.08 4.84 1.10
N ILE A 249 -10.14 5.17 -0.19
CA ILE A 249 -9.50 4.40 -1.25
C ILE A 249 -8.36 5.22 -1.83
N LEU A 250 -7.15 4.69 -1.76
CA LEU A 250 -5.92 5.27 -2.32
C LEU A 250 -5.48 4.41 -3.50
N ILE A 251 -5.22 5.03 -4.65
CA ILE A 251 -4.80 4.33 -5.87
C ILE A 251 -3.50 4.97 -6.34
N THR A 252 -2.47 4.15 -6.51
CA THR A 252 -1.18 4.59 -7.06
C THR A 252 -0.55 3.50 -7.92
N PHE A 253 0.61 3.80 -8.49
CA PHE A 253 1.48 2.84 -9.16
C PHE A 253 2.83 2.82 -8.45
N ASP A 254 3.48 1.67 -8.46
CA ASP A 254 4.77 1.45 -7.82
C ASP A 254 5.87 2.32 -8.42
N GLU A 255 5.99 2.29 -9.76
CA GLU A 255 6.92 3.10 -10.53
C GLU A 255 6.33 3.54 -11.87
N GLY A 256 6.96 4.54 -12.47
CA GLY A 256 6.67 4.99 -13.81
C GLY A 256 7.61 4.39 -14.85
N THR A 257 7.62 4.97 -16.06
CA THR A 257 8.48 4.55 -17.17
C THR A 257 9.59 5.56 -17.45
N SER A 258 9.73 6.58 -16.63
CA SER A 258 10.73 7.64 -16.77
C SER A 258 11.53 7.84 -15.48
N ASN A 259 12.69 8.45 -15.57
CA ASN A 259 13.52 8.82 -14.41
C ASN A 259 13.15 10.20 -13.82
N LYS A 260 11.87 10.59 -13.88
CA LYS A 260 11.40 11.82 -13.26
C LYS A 260 11.28 11.67 -11.74
N GLY A 261 11.40 12.80 -11.06
CA GLY A 261 11.27 12.86 -9.60
C GLY A 261 12.62 12.97 -8.89
N PRO A 262 12.56 13.11 -7.55
CA PRO A 262 13.76 13.11 -6.70
C PRO A 262 14.50 11.78 -6.78
N SER A 263 15.83 11.84 -6.71
CA SER A 263 16.67 10.64 -6.66
C SER A 263 16.88 10.21 -5.20
N TYR A 264 16.44 9.02 -4.87
CA TYR A 264 16.68 8.36 -3.58
C TYR A 264 17.67 7.19 -3.69
N SER A 265 17.98 6.77 -4.89
CA SER A 265 18.96 5.73 -5.20
C SER A 265 20.16 6.33 -5.92
N LYS A 266 21.35 5.78 -5.69
CA LYS A 266 22.55 6.18 -6.47
C LYS A 266 22.51 5.67 -7.90
N GLN A 267 21.72 4.67 -8.18
CA GLN A 267 21.64 4.02 -9.49
C GLN A 267 20.64 4.71 -10.42
N PHE A 268 19.51 5.18 -9.88
CA PHE A 268 18.45 5.79 -10.69
C PHE A 268 18.19 7.24 -10.26
N ALA A 269 17.88 8.08 -11.23
CA ALA A 269 17.60 9.50 -10.99
C ALA A 269 16.25 9.73 -10.29
N GLY A 270 15.26 8.86 -10.54
CA GLY A 270 13.92 8.89 -9.96
C GLY A 270 13.08 7.75 -10.51
N GLY A 271 11.95 7.46 -9.91
CA GLY A 271 11.07 6.34 -10.28
C GLY A 271 9.93 6.70 -11.24
N GLY A 272 9.87 7.94 -11.74
CA GLY A 272 8.81 8.40 -12.63
C GLY A 272 7.70 9.17 -11.92
N ASN A 273 6.90 9.90 -12.71
CA ASN A 273 5.70 10.60 -12.21
C ASN A 273 4.50 9.67 -12.41
N VAL A 274 3.99 9.13 -11.32
CA VAL A 274 2.91 8.14 -11.32
C VAL A 274 1.57 8.76 -10.89
N VAL A 275 0.48 8.04 -11.09
CA VAL A 275 -0.83 8.45 -10.59
C VAL A 275 -0.87 8.33 -9.07
N PHE A 276 -1.47 9.33 -8.42
CA PHE A 276 -2.01 9.21 -7.08
C PHE A 276 -3.43 9.76 -7.10
N LEU A 277 -4.39 8.95 -6.66
CA LEU A 277 -5.79 9.31 -6.51
C LEU A 277 -6.28 8.87 -5.14
N ALA A 278 -6.86 9.79 -4.39
CA ALA A 278 -7.58 9.50 -3.15
C ALA A 278 -9.08 9.69 -3.36
N LEU A 279 -9.89 8.76 -2.84
CA LEU A 279 -11.37 8.76 -2.89
C LEU A 279 -11.91 8.48 -1.49
N GLY A 280 -12.93 9.18 -1.07
CA GLY A 280 -13.58 8.95 0.22
C GLY A 280 -14.26 10.22 0.75
N PRO A 281 -15.07 10.13 1.81
CA PRO A 281 -15.85 11.26 2.32
C PRO A 281 -14.98 12.35 2.98
N THR A 282 -13.75 12.01 3.39
CA THR A 282 -12.80 12.97 3.97
C THR A 282 -11.88 13.61 2.92
N VAL A 283 -12.11 13.35 1.64
CA VAL A 283 -11.26 13.81 0.54
C VAL A 283 -11.95 14.93 -0.23
N ASP A 284 -11.28 16.05 -0.39
CA ASP A 284 -11.69 17.13 -1.28
C ASP A 284 -11.35 16.77 -2.72
N ALA A 285 -12.40 16.54 -3.54
CA ALA A 285 -12.20 16.22 -4.94
C ALA A 285 -11.61 17.41 -5.70
N GLY A 286 -10.51 17.18 -6.41
CA GLY A 286 -9.79 18.24 -7.11
C GLY A 286 -8.51 17.79 -7.78
N ILE A 287 -7.80 18.77 -8.35
CA ILE A 287 -6.48 18.58 -8.95
C ILE A 287 -5.45 19.31 -8.09
N TYR A 288 -4.47 18.59 -7.59
CA TYR A 288 -3.47 19.08 -6.67
C TYR A 288 -2.08 18.99 -7.28
N ASN A 289 -1.24 19.99 -7.00
CA ASN A 289 0.07 20.13 -7.63
C ASN A 289 1.23 20.08 -6.64
N ALA A 290 0.97 20.01 -5.33
CA ALA A 290 2.03 19.86 -4.35
C ALA A 290 2.83 18.57 -4.61
N PRO A 291 4.16 18.64 -4.69
CA PRO A 291 4.98 17.48 -4.93
C PRO A 291 4.92 16.50 -3.75
N SER A 292 4.68 15.23 -4.06
CA SER A 292 4.77 14.14 -3.08
C SER A 292 5.34 12.88 -3.72
N ASN A 293 5.49 11.82 -2.93
CA ASN A 293 6.04 10.54 -3.35
C ASN A 293 5.61 9.42 -2.38
N HIS A 294 6.11 8.20 -2.57
CA HIS A 294 5.78 7.07 -1.71
C HIS A 294 6.20 7.26 -0.24
N TYR A 295 7.29 8.01 0.04
CA TYR A 295 7.62 8.37 1.44
C TYR A 295 6.62 9.38 2.02
N GLY A 296 6.09 10.29 1.18
CA GLY A 296 5.01 11.19 1.58
C GLY A 296 3.70 10.45 1.85
N LEU A 297 3.40 9.40 1.07
CA LEU A 297 2.27 8.50 1.33
C LEU A 297 2.46 7.76 2.66
N LEU A 298 3.62 7.15 2.90
CA LEU A 298 3.93 6.50 4.17
C LEU A 298 3.75 7.46 5.34
N ARG A 299 4.34 8.67 5.26
CA ARG A 299 4.18 9.70 6.28
C ARG A 299 2.71 10.05 6.53
N THR A 300 1.90 10.12 5.48
CA THR A 300 0.47 10.43 5.58
C THR A 300 -0.28 9.31 6.32
N LEU A 301 0.00 8.06 6.00
CA LEU A 301 -0.57 6.90 6.70
C LEU A 301 -0.13 6.85 8.17
N GLU A 302 1.17 6.99 8.44
CA GLU A 302 1.72 7.01 9.80
C GLU A 302 1.11 8.15 10.64
N THR A 303 1.01 9.35 10.06
CA THR A 303 0.39 10.50 10.72
C THR A 303 -1.09 10.24 11.03
N GLY A 304 -1.83 9.70 10.06
CA GLY A 304 -3.25 9.41 10.22
C GLY A 304 -3.52 8.29 11.23
N TYR A 305 -2.68 7.28 11.30
CA TYR A 305 -2.79 6.23 12.32
C TYR A 305 -2.16 6.59 13.66
N GLY A 306 -1.43 7.70 13.74
CA GLY A 306 -0.78 8.17 14.96
C GLY A 306 0.39 7.27 15.40
N VAL A 307 1.11 6.70 14.43
CA VAL A 307 2.30 5.87 14.66
C VAL A 307 3.58 6.65 14.34
N PRO A 308 4.76 6.21 14.84
CA PRO A 308 6.04 6.91 14.59
C PRO A 308 6.38 6.96 13.09
N LEU A 309 7.09 8.03 12.68
CA LEU A 309 7.56 8.18 11.30
C LEU A 309 8.82 7.35 11.03
N LEU A 310 8.80 6.52 10.00
CA LEU A 310 9.91 5.68 9.57
C LEU A 310 10.84 6.40 8.59
N ALA A 311 12.11 6.20 8.74
CA ALA A 311 13.20 6.55 7.80
C ALA A 311 12.89 7.74 6.86
N GLY A 312 12.67 7.52 5.57
CA GLY A 312 12.36 8.54 4.56
C GLY A 312 11.09 9.33 4.82
N ALA A 313 10.10 8.75 5.52
CA ALA A 313 8.89 9.44 5.93
C ALA A 313 9.17 10.58 6.92
N GLN A 314 10.26 10.53 7.71
CA GLN A 314 10.62 11.59 8.63
C GLN A 314 10.91 12.92 7.93
N THR A 315 11.38 12.88 6.71
CA THR A 315 11.79 14.06 5.93
C THR A 315 10.88 14.37 4.75
N ALA A 316 10.00 13.46 4.37
CA ALA A 316 9.03 13.67 3.30
C ALA A 316 7.94 14.68 3.73
N SER A 317 7.29 15.31 2.76
CA SER A 317 6.08 16.11 3.01
C SER A 317 4.86 15.21 3.11
N THR A 318 4.00 15.48 4.08
CA THR A 318 2.68 14.85 4.18
C THR A 318 1.81 15.25 2.98
N ILE A 319 0.94 14.38 2.53
CA ILE A 319 -0.11 14.73 1.56
C ILE A 319 -1.26 15.34 2.39
N ASP A 320 -1.26 16.65 2.56
CA ASP A 320 -2.17 17.36 3.48
C ASP A 320 -3.21 18.26 2.78
N GLU A 321 -2.98 18.66 1.52
CA GLU A 321 -3.86 19.57 0.80
C GLU A 321 -5.20 18.95 0.34
N ILE A 322 -5.32 17.62 0.40
CA ILE A 322 -6.45 16.88 -0.19
C ILE A 322 -7.56 16.55 0.79
N TRP A 323 -7.44 16.95 2.05
CA TRP A 323 -8.37 16.54 3.09
C TRP A 323 -9.42 17.62 3.37
N SER A 324 -10.67 17.18 3.47
CA SER A 324 -11.78 18.05 3.90
C SER A 324 -11.60 18.45 5.36
N PRO A 325 -11.92 19.72 5.71
CA PRO A 325 -11.81 20.22 7.09
C PRO A 325 -12.69 19.47 8.10
#